data_9e5f35242f0d7870602dafa58bf32bcc
#
_entry.id   9e5f35242f0d7870602dafa58bf32bcc
#
_cell.length_a   1.000
_cell.length_b   1.000
_cell.length_c   1.000
_cell.angle_alpha   90.00
_cell.angle_beta   90.00
_cell.angle_gamma   90.00
#
_symmetry.space_group_name_H-M   'P 1'
#
loop_
_entity.id
_entity.type
_entity.pdbx_description
1 polymer ?
#
loop_
_entity_poly.entity_id
_entity_poly.type
_entity_poly.pdbx_seq_one_letter_code
_entity_poly.pdbx_strand_id
1 'polypeptide(L)'
;MVLKEKGGNLMDDVSTVVRRLTPLECERLQGYPDGWTDIGEWVDSKGKKHKDADSPRYKALGNSIALPFWQWMAERMTKVLKDDGIENPTMASLFDGIGGFPLVYSRCGVVPVWASEIEEFPIAVTKIHFGEEL
;
A
#
# COMPACT_ATOMS: atom_id res chain seq x y z
N MET A 1 3.65 17.35 -18.26
CA MET A 1 3.55 18.11 -19.52
C MET A 1 2.64 19.29 -19.29
N VAL A 2 3.16 20.50 -19.39
CA VAL A 2 2.39 21.75 -19.17
C VAL A 2 2.03 22.28 -20.54
N LEU A 3 0.76 22.31 -20.86
CA LEU A 3 0.27 23.03 -22.04
C LEU A 3 -0.17 24.43 -21.61
N LYS A 4 0.50 25.44 -22.11
CA LYS A 4 0.15 26.84 -21.94
C LYS A 4 -0.52 27.29 -23.23
N GLU A 5 -1.85 27.37 -23.22
CA GLU A 5 -2.56 28.06 -24.33
C GLU A 5 -2.75 29.53 -23.99
N LYS A 6 -2.23 30.39 -24.89
CA LYS A 6 -2.56 31.82 -24.95
C LYS A 6 -3.68 32.00 -25.96
N GLY A 7 -4.88 32.23 -25.49
CA GLY A 7 -6.00 32.71 -26.28
C GLY A 7 -6.85 33.62 -25.41
N GLY A 8 -6.83 34.92 -25.66
CA GLY A 8 -7.55 35.90 -24.87
C GLY A 8 -9.07 35.78 -25.03
N ASN A 9 -9.75 35.61 -23.92
CA ASN A 9 -10.99 36.31 -23.55
C ASN A 9 -11.32 36.02 -22.07
N LEU A 10 -11.70 37.04 -21.34
CA LEU A 10 -12.19 37.16 -20.01
C LEU A 10 -12.82 35.85 -19.44
N MET A 11 -12.02 34.96 -18.90
CA MET A 11 -12.39 33.96 -17.89
C MET A 11 -11.14 33.52 -17.16
N ASP A 12 -11.09 33.83 -15.90
CA ASP A 12 -10.22 33.36 -14.84
C ASP A 12 -8.86 32.80 -15.26
N ASP A 13 -7.83 33.52 -14.84
CA ASP A 13 -6.44 33.06 -14.83
C ASP A 13 -6.33 31.80 -13.98
N VAL A 14 -6.67 30.65 -14.55
CA VAL A 14 -6.48 29.35 -13.92
C VAL A 14 -4.97 29.09 -13.91
N SER A 15 -4.32 29.55 -12.86
CA SER A 15 -2.92 29.21 -12.64
C SER A 15 -2.80 27.70 -12.42
N THR A 16 -2.34 26.97 -13.44
CA THR A 16 -2.03 25.54 -13.31
C THR A 16 -0.84 25.38 -12.39
N VAL A 17 -1.04 24.85 -11.20
CA VAL A 17 0.02 24.56 -10.24
C VAL A 17 0.43 23.09 -10.39
N VAL A 18 1.71 22.86 -10.69
CA VAL A 18 2.30 21.51 -10.65
C VAL A 18 2.81 21.25 -9.23
N ARG A 19 2.29 20.21 -8.59
CA ARG A 19 2.74 19.75 -7.26
C ARG A 19 2.99 18.25 -7.24
N ARG A 20 3.70 17.78 -6.25
CA ARG A 20 3.79 16.34 -5.98
C ARG A 20 2.45 15.84 -5.42
N LEU A 21 2.15 14.59 -5.71
CA LEU A 21 1.06 13.88 -5.04
C LEU A 21 1.41 13.72 -3.55
N THR A 22 0.40 13.79 -2.70
CA THR A 22 0.56 13.46 -1.27
C THR A 22 0.66 11.95 -1.09
N PRO A 23 1.19 11.45 0.06
CA PRO A 23 1.18 10.02 0.35
C PRO A 23 -0.22 9.41 0.26
N LEU A 24 -1.24 10.11 0.76
CA LEU A 24 -2.65 9.70 0.67
C LEU A 24 -3.12 9.52 -0.79
N GLU A 25 -2.76 10.45 -1.67
CA GLU A 25 -3.10 10.33 -3.09
C GLU A 25 -2.36 9.15 -3.74
N CYS A 26 -1.12 8.87 -3.33
CA CYS A 26 -0.36 7.69 -3.77
C CYS A 26 -1.01 6.39 -3.28
N GLU A 27 -1.47 6.33 -2.02
CA GLU A 27 -2.23 5.19 -1.47
C GLU A 27 -3.48 4.91 -2.33
N ARG A 28 -4.27 5.93 -2.61
CA ARG A 28 -5.49 5.82 -3.43
C ARG A 28 -5.20 5.34 -4.85
N LEU A 29 -4.16 5.87 -5.49
CA LEU A 29 -3.76 5.45 -6.84
C LEU A 29 -3.35 3.98 -6.89
N GLN A 30 -2.77 3.45 -5.83
CA GLN A 30 -2.38 2.04 -5.73
C GLN A 30 -3.48 1.14 -5.15
N GLY A 31 -4.60 1.72 -4.71
CA GLY A 31 -5.75 0.98 -4.19
C GLY A 31 -5.64 0.59 -2.71
N TYR A 32 -4.70 1.18 -1.97
CA TYR A 32 -4.64 1.04 -0.51
C TYR A 32 -5.78 1.81 0.16
N PRO A 33 -6.20 1.38 1.36
CA PRO A 33 -7.06 2.19 2.22
C PRO A 33 -6.40 3.53 2.55
N ASP A 34 -7.21 4.56 2.73
CA ASP A 34 -6.74 5.88 3.14
C ASP A 34 -5.97 5.80 4.47
N GLY A 35 -4.80 6.42 4.51
CA GLY A 35 -3.95 6.41 5.70
C GLY A 35 -3.22 5.10 5.98
N TRP A 36 -3.15 4.18 5.03
CA TRP A 36 -2.46 2.90 5.19
C TRP A 36 -1.01 3.04 5.67
N THR A 37 -0.30 4.03 5.17
CA THR A 37 1.09 4.32 5.56
C THR A 37 1.21 5.41 6.62
N ASP A 38 0.09 5.97 7.11
CA ASP A 38 0.06 7.01 8.12
C ASP A 38 0.06 6.40 9.52
N ILE A 39 1.23 5.95 9.96
CA ILE A 39 1.40 5.26 11.24
C ILE A 39 1.91 6.19 12.36
N GLY A 40 2.10 7.48 12.06
CA GLY A 40 2.62 8.45 13.02
C GLY A 40 4.07 8.18 13.42
N GLU A 41 4.38 8.42 14.70
CA GLU A 41 5.69 8.06 15.27
C GLU A 41 5.79 6.54 15.42
N TRP A 42 6.95 5.98 15.09
CA TRP A 42 7.17 4.54 15.15
C TRP A 42 8.56 4.18 15.69
N VAL A 43 8.75 2.92 16.06
CA VAL A 43 10.00 2.41 16.65
C VAL A 43 10.52 1.28 15.78
N ASP A 44 11.81 1.32 15.44
CA ASP A 44 12.46 0.25 14.67
C ASP A 44 12.87 -0.95 15.56
N SER A 45 13.36 -2.01 14.96
CA SER A 45 13.78 -3.25 15.63
C SER A 45 14.91 -3.03 16.65
N LYS A 46 15.64 -1.92 16.55
CA LYS A 46 16.73 -1.53 17.46
C LYS A 46 16.25 -0.64 18.62
N GLY A 47 14.95 -0.37 18.68
CA GLY A 47 14.36 0.50 19.70
C GLY A 47 14.53 2.00 19.43
N LYS A 48 14.96 2.41 18.23
CA LYS A 48 15.08 3.80 17.86
C LYS A 48 13.74 4.37 17.45
N LYS A 49 13.39 5.51 18.03
CA LYS A 49 12.17 6.26 17.69
C LYS A 49 12.36 7.08 16.41
N HIS A 50 11.39 7.01 15.55
CA HIS A 50 11.29 7.77 14.31
C HIS A 50 10.07 8.69 14.37
N LYS A 51 10.25 9.92 13.91
CA LYS A 51 9.15 10.88 13.80
C LYS A 51 8.28 10.57 12.61
N ASP A 52 7.04 11.00 12.69
CA ASP A 52 6.15 11.04 11.53
C ASP A 52 6.76 11.87 10.40
N ALA A 53 6.83 11.29 9.21
CA ALA A 53 7.39 11.92 8.02
C ALA A 53 6.86 11.28 6.73
N ASP A 54 6.69 12.09 5.70
CA ASP A 54 6.23 11.62 4.38
C ASP A 54 7.27 10.82 3.60
N SER A 55 8.56 11.04 3.85
CA SER A 55 9.63 10.40 3.07
C SER A 55 9.64 8.87 3.13
N PRO A 56 9.52 8.22 4.31
CA PRO A 56 9.37 6.77 4.39
C PRO A 56 8.10 6.27 3.69
N ARG A 57 7.01 7.02 3.77
CA ARG A 57 5.74 6.70 3.13
C ARG A 57 5.88 6.65 1.61
N TYR A 58 6.47 7.70 1.00
CA TYR A 58 6.75 7.71 -0.44
C TYR A 58 7.65 6.57 -0.88
N LYS A 59 8.72 6.27 -0.12
CA LYS A 59 9.63 5.17 -0.43
C LYS A 59 8.88 3.83 -0.42
N ALA A 60 8.11 3.58 0.61
CA ALA A 60 7.36 2.35 0.79
C ALA A 60 6.27 2.17 -0.29
N LEU A 61 5.52 3.23 -0.60
CA LEU A 61 4.52 3.22 -1.67
C LEU A 61 5.17 3.04 -3.04
N GLY A 62 6.33 3.68 -3.30
CA GLY A 62 7.06 3.52 -4.56
C GLY A 62 7.59 2.11 -4.81
N ASN A 63 7.89 1.37 -3.74
CA ASN A 63 8.32 -0.03 -3.80
C ASN A 63 7.16 -1.04 -3.76
N SER A 64 5.93 -0.56 -3.60
CA SER A 64 4.75 -1.39 -3.42
C SER A 64 4.10 -1.79 -4.75
N ILE A 65 2.97 -2.48 -4.65
CA ILE A 65 2.21 -3.07 -5.76
C ILE A 65 0.89 -2.34 -5.99
N ALA A 66 0.36 -2.41 -7.21
CA ALA A 66 -0.98 -1.94 -7.54
C ALA A 66 -2.03 -2.97 -7.09
N LEU A 67 -2.71 -2.71 -5.98
CA LEU A 67 -3.65 -3.65 -5.36
C LEU A 67 -4.80 -4.11 -6.28
N PRO A 68 -5.41 -3.27 -7.15
CA PRO A 68 -6.54 -3.73 -7.98
C PRO A 68 -6.20 -4.93 -8.87
N PHE A 69 -5.00 -4.95 -9.46
CA PHE A 69 -4.55 -6.08 -10.26
C PHE A 69 -4.36 -7.34 -9.39
N TRP A 70 -3.72 -7.21 -8.25
CA TRP A 70 -3.47 -8.33 -7.35
C TRP A 70 -4.73 -8.81 -6.65
N GLN A 71 -5.69 -7.93 -6.39
CA GLN A 71 -7.01 -8.31 -5.91
C GLN A 71 -7.72 -9.22 -6.93
N TRP A 72 -7.72 -8.84 -8.20
CA TRP A 72 -8.26 -9.65 -9.29
C TRP A 72 -7.57 -11.03 -9.39
N MET A 73 -6.24 -11.08 -9.21
CA MET A 73 -5.48 -12.33 -9.17
C MET A 73 -5.85 -13.19 -7.96
N ALA A 74 -5.90 -12.58 -6.76
CA ALA A 74 -6.23 -13.26 -5.52
C ALA A 74 -7.62 -13.91 -5.57
N GLU A 75 -8.61 -13.22 -6.12
CA GLU A 75 -9.96 -13.76 -6.31
C GLU A 75 -9.97 -15.04 -7.15
N ARG A 76 -9.21 -15.05 -8.26
CA ARG A 76 -9.10 -16.23 -9.15
C ARG A 76 -8.37 -17.38 -8.50
N MET A 77 -7.23 -17.10 -7.86
CA MET A 77 -6.44 -18.12 -7.19
C MET A 77 -7.22 -18.75 -6.04
N THR A 78 -7.87 -17.93 -5.23
CA THR A 78 -8.69 -18.40 -4.11
C THR A 78 -9.89 -19.22 -4.58
N LYS A 79 -10.51 -18.82 -5.71
CA LYS A 79 -11.59 -19.61 -6.30
C LYS A 79 -11.11 -21.02 -6.69
N VAL A 80 -9.97 -21.14 -7.36
CA VAL A 80 -9.41 -22.45 -7.75
C VAL A 80 -9.13 -23.30 -6.53
N LEU A 81 -8.51 -22.75 -5.49
CA LEU A 81 -8.22 -23.46 -4.25
C LEU A 81 -9.50 -23.99 -3.57
N LYS A 82 -10.55 -23.17 -3.54
CA LYS A 82 -11.84 -23.59 -2.97
C LYS A 82 -12.56 -24.64 -3.84
N ASP A 83 -12.50 -24.51 -5.16
CA ASP A 83 -13.05 -25.50 -6.07
C ASP A 83 -12.34 -26.87 -5.91
N ASP A 84 -11.05 -26.86 -5.54
CA ASP A 84 -10.26 -28.06 -5.22
C ASP A 84 -10.45 -28.57 -3.76
N GLY A 85 -11.38 -27.98 -3.00
CA GLY A 85 -11.74 -28.43 -1.66
C GLY A 85 -10.90 -27.85 -0.53
N ILE A 86 -10.06 -26.84 -0.79
CA ILE A 86 -9.30 -26.13 0.25
C ILE A 86 -10.17 -25.00 0.83
N GLU A 87 -10.85 -25.28 1.94
CA GLU A 87 -11.80 -24.35 2.55
C GLU A 87 -11.13 -23.15 3.21
N ASN A 88 -9.98 -23.35 3.86
CA ASN A 88 -9.24 -22.34 4.60
C ASN A 88 -7.81 -22.18 4.06
N PRO A 89 -7.64 -21.60 2.89
CA PRO A 89 -6.31 -21.40 2.31
C PRO A 89 -5.48 -20.43 3.16
N THR A 90 -4.19 -20.73 3.27
CA THR A 90 -3.21 -19.87 3.94
C THR A 90 -2.22 -19.31 2.93
N MET A 91 -1.54 -18.25 3.29
CA MET A 91 -0.46 -17.67 2.48
C MET A 91 0.73 -17.26 3.32
N ALA A 92 1.90 -17.29 2.69
CA ALA A 92 3.11 -16.64 3.14
C ALA A 92 3.51 -15.57 2.12
N SER A 93 4.07 -14.46 2.57
CA SER A 93 4.51 -13.34 1.73
C SER A 93 6.01 -13.14 1.85
N LEU A 94 6.71 -13.12 0.72
CA LEU A 94 8.13 -12.79 0.61
C LEU A 94 8.28 -11.35 0.11
N PHE A 95 9.21 -10.62 0.71
CA PHE A 95 9.45 -9.20 0.38
C PHE A 95 8.16 -8.39 0.47
N ASP A 96 7.50 -8.51 1.60
CA ASP A 96 6.10 -8.14 1.78
C ASP A 96 5.82 -6.64 1.61
N GLY A 97 6.84 -5.81 1.80
CA GLY A 97 6.66 -4.36 1.77
C GLY A 97 5.70 -3.89 2.86
N ILE A 98 4.71 -3.13 2.47
CA ILE A 98 3.67 -2.59 3.37
C ILE A 98 2.42 -3.46 3.48
N GLY A 99 2.54 -4.77 3.26
CA GLY A 99 1.45 -5.71 3.45
C GLY A 99 0.43 -5.78 2.32
N GLY A 100 0.81 -5.44 1.10
CA GLY A 100 -0.10 -5.42 -0.04
C GLY A 100 -0.66 -6.80 -0.39
N PHE A 101 0.15 -7.84 -0.40
CA PHE A 101 -0.28 -9.22 -0.64
C PHE A 101 -1.17 -9.75 0.49
N PRO A 102 -0.76 -9.69 1.76
CA PRO A 102 -1.65 -10.04 2.87
C PRO A 102 -2.99 -9.33 2.81
N LEU A 103 -3.02 -8.04 2.47
CA LEU A 103 -4.26 -7.27 2.39
C LEU A 103 -5.22 -7.81 1.33
N VAL A 104 -4.77 -8.01 0.08
CA VAL A 104 -5.67 -8.48 -1.00
C VAL A 104 -6.12 -9.92 -0.79
N TYR A 105 -5.23 -10.80 -0.33
CA TYR A 105 -5.59 -12.19 -0.09
C TYR A 105 -6.51 -12.37 1.14
N SER A 106 -6.33 -11.58 2.20
CA SER A 106 -7.26 -11.56 3.34
C SER A 106 -8.68 -11.17 2.92
N ARG A 107 -8.84 -10.23 2.00
CA ARG A 107 -10.15 -9.85 1.43
C ARG A 107 -10.84 -11.02 0.70
N CYS A 108 -10.07 -12.00 0.23
CA CYS A 108 -10.57 -13.22 -0.42
C CYS A 108 -10.77 -14.39 0.55
N GLY A 109 -10.50 -14.19 1.85
CA GLY A 109 -10.62 -15.22 2.87
C GLY A 109 -9.42 -16.17 2.95
N VAL A 110 -8.26 -15.74 2.46
CA VAL A 110 -6.97 -16.42 2.68
C VAL A 110 -6.34 -15.88 3.95
N VAL A 111 -5.81 -16.75 4.80
CA VAL A 111 -5.20 -16.36 6.07
C VAL A 111 -3.69 -16.16 5.89
N PRO A 112 -3.16 -14.93 6.04
CA PRO A 112 -1.73 -14.73 6.09
C PRO A 112 -1.16 -15.35 7.37
N VAL A 113 -0.12 -16.19 7.23
CA VAL A 113 0.48 -16.91 8.35
C VAL A 113 1.95 -16.55 8.55
N TRP A 114 2.55 -15.87 7.61
CA TRP A 114 3.94 -15.48 7.68
C TRP A 114 4.26 -14.43 6.61
N ALA A 115 5.09 -13.44 6.97
CA ALA A 115 5.62 -12.46 6.06
C ALA A 115 7.13 -12.23 6.28
N SER A 116 7.86 -11.86 5.24
CA SER A 116 9.26 -11.50 5.29
C SER A 116 9.47 -10.13 4.67
N GLU A 117 10.06 -9.24 5.44
CA GLU A 117 10.45 -7.90 5.04
C GLU A 117 11.73 -7.49 5.79
N ILE A 118 12.58 -6.66 5.20
CA ILE A 118 13.86 -6.22 5.81
C ILE A 118 13.86 -4.72 6.11
N GLU A 119 13.02 -3.95 5.44
CA GLU A 119 12.93 -2.50 5.64
C GLU A 119 12.07 -2.19 6.87
N GLU A 120 12.62 -1.43 7.80
CA GLU A 120 12.03 -1.17 9.11
C GLU A 120 10.67 -0.45 9.05
N PHE A 121 10.50 0.54 8.15
CA PHE A 121 9.23 1.26 8.05
C PHE A 121 8.10 0.38 7.49
N PRO A 122 8.28 -0.38 6.40
CA PRO A 122 7.31 -1.38 5.96
C PRO A 122 6.93 -2.39 7.04
N ILE A 123 7.90 -2.92 7.79
CA ILE A 123 7.65 -3.80 8.94
C ILE A 123 6.72 -3.13 9.96
N ALA A 124 7.00 -1.86 10.31
CA ALA A 124 6.16 -1.11 11.25
C ALA A 124 4.72 -0.93 10.74
N VAL A 125 4.54 -0.66 9.44
CA VAL A 125 3.21 -0.57 8.80
C VAL A 125 2.48 -1.91 8.89
N THR A 126 3.13 -3.00 8.49
CA THR A 126 2.53 -4.34 8.50
C THR A 126 2.11 -4.76 9.90
N LYS A 127 2.94 -4.53 10.92
CA LYS A 127 2.60 -4.83 12.32
C LYS A 127 1.37 -4.09 12.81
N ILE A 128 1.18 -2.83 12.43
CA ILE A 128 -0.02 -2.07 12.81
C ILE A 128 -1.29 -2.66 12.22
N HIS A 129 -1.24 -3.14 10.98
CA HIS A 129 -2.42 -3.63 10.28
C HIS A 129 -2.73 -5.10 10.51
N PHE A 130 -1.71 -5.95 10.74
CA PHE A 130 -1.87 -7.40 10.87
C PHE A 130 -1.44 -7.94 12.25
N GLY A 131 -0.86 -7.10 13.11
CA GLY A 131 -0.35 -7.51 14.41
C GLY A 131 1.10 -7.99 14.38
N GLU A 132 1.60 -8.38 15.56
CA GLU A 132 2.98 -8.83 15.76
C GLU A 132 3.23 -10.26 15.26
N GLU A 133 2.18 -11.00 14.92
CA GLU A 133 2.25 -12.43 14.57
C GLU A 133 2.45 -12.71 13.08
N LEU A 134 2.42 -11.65 12.24
CA LEU A 134 2.65 -11.80 10.80
C LEU A 134 4.12 -11.63 10.41
#